data_9a3b2f1c73931d71674d94a9961da66a
#
_entry.id   9a3b2f1c73931d71674d94a9961da66a
#
_cell.length_a   1.000
_cell.length_b   1.000
_cell.length_c   1.000
_cell.angle_alpha   90.00
_cell.angle_beta   90.00
_cell.angle_gamma   90.00
#
_symmetry.space_group_name_H-M   'P 1'
#
loop_
_entity.id
_entity.type
_entity.pdbx_description
1 polymer ?
#
loop_
_entity_poly.entity_id
_entity_poly.type
_entity_poly.pdbx_seq_one_letter_code
_entity_poly.pdbx_strand_id
1 'polypeptide(L)'
;MNFTNEIYDIIKKQPVNPNIGMLGSVGDGKSKCVQILTGFNPCTHSDEQIRNMTIKPGYRNLMICHKNKYYTIKKKTKNKEKEMENLVHHLSIIDCPGHQELIFIMLSSILLMKGAIVVVSAAEPLNQKPQLIQHLAAAKLANLPIILCHNKLDLVDKKIALKRKKELDEKLEEMGIVPKVIVPTCFSRGYGVENLLEQIVKHFPQTTVNDDDDILFMSNRSFDINKPGTNALELKPGIIGGSLLTGKLSIGDEIIVTPGIFGKNNKGELYYDPFHTKIDSIQSDKYSLRSIIPGGLMGLGTSVSPALCKN
;
A
#
# COMPACT_ATOMS: atom_id res chain seq x y z
N MET A 1 20.93 -2.16 -13.56
CA MET A 1 20.60 -3.57 -13.28
C MET A 1 20.01 -4.16 -14.55
N ASN A 2 20.62 -5.20 -15.11
CA ASN A 2 20.07 -5.87 -16.27
C ASN A 2 19.15 -6.98 -15.76
N PHE A 3 17.85 -6.74 -15.79
CA PHE A 3 16.86 -7.78 -15.54
C PHE A 3 16.84 -8.77 -16.70
N THR A 4 16.63 -10.04 -16.40
CA THR A 4 16.30 -11.01 -17.43
C THR A 4 14.97 -10.61 -18.10
N ASN A 5 14.75 -10.95 -19.36
CA ASN A 5 13.52 -10.58 -20.08
C ASN A 5 12.25 -11.05 -19.35
N GLU A 6 12.31 -12.17 -18.65
CA GLU A 6 11.20 -12.73 -17.87
C GLU A 6 10.83 -11.83 -16.66
N ILE A 7 11.83 -11.40 -15.89
CA ILE A 7 11.63 -10.48 -14.76
C ILE A 7 11.10 -9.13 -15.27
N TYR A 8 11.59 -8.66 -16.42
CA TYR A 8 11.14 -7.39 -17.00
C TYR A 8 9.65 -7.43 -17.39
N ASP A 9 9.14 -8.56 -17.87
CA ASP A 9 7.72 -8.74 -18.19
C ASP A 9 6.84 -8.84 -16.92
N ILE A 10 7.35 -9.37 -15.83
CA ILE A 10 6.68 -9.35 -14.52
C ILE A 10 6.59 -7.92 -13.99
N ILE A 11 7.69 -7.16 -14.01
CA ILE A 11 7.76 -5.78 -13.53
C ILE A 11 6.76 -4.86 -14.24
N LYS A 12 6.48 -5.12 -15.51
CA LYS A 12 5.48 -4.33 -16.27
C LYS A 12 4.06 -4.53 -15.79
N LYS A 13 3.74 -5.71 -15.29
CA LYS A 13 2.37 -6.14 -14.97
C LYS A 13 2.08 -6.08 -13.47
N GLN A 14 3.12 -6.18 -12.65
CA GLN A 14 3.05 -6.27 -11.20
C GLN A 14 3.98 -5.25 -10.55
N PRO A 15 3.57 -4.55 -9.47
CA PRO A 15 4.50 -3.85 -8.59
C PRO A 15 5.46 -4.84 -7.94
N VAL A 16 6.75 -4.61 -8.12
CA VAL A 16 7.84 -5.44 -7.54
C VAL A 16 8.61 -4.70 -6.47
N ASN A 17 8.26 -3.46 -6.24
CA ASN A 17 8.78 -2.66 -5.16
C ASN A 17 7.86 -2.79 -3.93
N PRO A 18 8.37 -2.42 -2.76
CA PRO A 18 7.61 -2.54 -1.54
C PRO A 18 6.29 -1.76 -1.59
N ASN A 19 5.28 -2.27 -0.90
CA ASN A 19 4.07 -1.51 -0.66
C ASN A 19 4.38 -0.35 0.28
N ILE A 20 3.92 0.85 -0.06
CA ILE A 20 4.14 2.06 0.72
C ILE A 20 2.83 2.56 1.27
N GLY A 21 2.77 2.73 2.60
CA GLY A 21 1.61 3.31 3.27
C GLY A 21 1.58 4.82 3.19
N MET A 22 0.40 5.39 2.95
CA MET A 22 0.14 6.80 3.07
C MET A 22 -0.51 7.08 4.43
N LEU A 23 0.21 7.72 5.34
CA LEU A 23 -0.19 7.96 6.72
C LEU A 23 -0.35 9.45 7.03
N GLY A 24 -1.06 9.78 8.10
CA GLY A 24 -1.32 11.16 8.55
C GLY A 24 -2.77 11.38 8.98
N SER A 25 -3.10 12.52 9.57
CA SER A 25 -4.44 12.86 10.02
C SER A 25 -5.41 13.15 8.86
N VAL A 26 -6.69 13.19 9.16
CA VAL A 26 -7.71 13.70 8.22
C VAL A 26 -7.36 15.15 7.86
N GLY A 27 -7.51 15.49 6.59
CA GLY A 27 -7.21 16.85 6.12
C GLY A 27 -5.73 17.14 5.84
N ASP A 28 -4.76 16.31 6.20
CA ASP A 28 -3.33 16.56 5.94
C ASP A 28 -2.94 16.54 4.46
N GLY A 29 -3.78 15.93 3.59
CA GLY A 29 -3.57 15.89 2.16
C GLY A 29 -3.06 14.57 1.61
N LYS A 30 -3.23 13.45 2.35
CA LYS A 30 -2.88 12.10 1.92
C LYS A 30 -3.46 11.73 0.56
N SER A 31 -4.78 11.75 0.45
CA SER A 31 -5.49 11.38 -0.80
C SER A 31 -5.14 12.31 -1.97
N LYS A 32 -4.82 13.58 -1.68
CA LYS A 32 -4.30 14.50 -2.70
C LYS A 32 -2.89 14.10 -3.17
N CYS A 33 -2.03 13.68 -2.25
CA CYS A 33 -0.72 13.13 -2.57
C CYS A 33 -0.87 11.88 -3.47
N VAL A 34 -1.71 10.92 -3.07
CA VAL A 34 -1.99 9.72 -3.88
C VAL A 34 -2.52 10.09 -5.26
N GLN A 35 -3.45 11.03 -5.35
CA GLN A 35 -4.00 11.50 -6.62
C GLN A 35 -2.91 12.06 -7.54
N ILE A 36 -1.99 12.85 -7.01
CA ILE A 36 -0.91 13.44 -7.79
C ILE A 36 0.09 12.37 -8.22
N LEU A 37 0.46 11.46 -7.32
CA LEU A 37 1.43 10.42 -7.59
C LEU A 37 0.91 9.35 -8.56
N THR A 38 -0.38 9.07 -8.55
CA THR A 38 -0.95 7.96 -9.36
C THR A 38 -1.83 8.41 -10.52
N GLY A 39 -2.25 9.67 -10.50
CA GLY A 39 -3.19 10.21 -11.48
C GLY A 39 -4.66 9.78 -11.26
N PHE A 40 -4.95 9.08 -10.15
CA PHE A 40 -6.31 8.60 -9.82
C PHE A 40 -6.80 9.21 -8.51
N ASN A 41 -8.09 9.55 -8.45
CA ASN A 41 -8.73 9.92 -7.20
C ASN A 41 -8.93 8.65 -6.34
N PRO A 42 -8.37 8.56 -5.13
CA PRO A 42 -8.54 7.40 -4.27
C PRO A 42 -9.97 7.27 -3.72
N CYS A 43 -10.69 8.36 -3.52
CA CYS A 43 -12.07 8.37 -3.05
C CYS A 43 -13.04 7.96 -4.18
N THR A 44 -13.29 6.68 -4.33
CA THR A 44 -14.14 6.13 -5.41
C THR A 44 -15.55 5.74 -4.96
N HIS A 45 -15.75 5.53 -3.66
CA HIS A 45 -17.06 5.19 -3.10
C HIS A 45 -17.90 6.44 -2.81
N SER A 46 -19.22 6.35 -2.99
CA SER A 46 -20.16 7.45 -2.73
C SER A 46 -20.02 8.02 -1.31
N ASP A 47 -19.92 7.15 -0.33
CA ASP A 47 -19.79 7.54 1.09
C ASP A 47 -18.47 8.26 1.38
N GLU A 48 -17.38 7.87 0.72
CA GLU A 48 -16.08 8.54 0.82
C GLU A 48 -16.11 9.93 0.18
N GLN A 49 -16.84 10.08 -0.93
CA GLN A 49 -17.01 11.37 -1.61
C GLN A 49 -17.87 12.33 -0.78
N ILE A 50 -18.97 11.83 -0.21
CA ILE A 50 -19.89 12.63 0.64
C ILE A 50 -19.16 13.10 1.91
N ARG A 51 -18.40 12.20 2.56
CA ARG A 51 -17.68 12.51 3.82
C ARG A 51 -16.31 13.11 3.59
N ASN A 52 -15.85 13.18 2.34
CA ASN A 52 -14.51 13.63 1.93
C ASN A 52 -13.37 12.99 2.74
N MET A 53 -13.49 11.68 3.01
CA MET A 53 -12.53 10.88 3.77
C MET A 53 -12.40 9.47 3.20
N THR A 54 -11.21 8.89 3.34
CA THR A 54 -10.94 7.48 2.99
C THR A 54 -11.51 6.58 4.10
N ILE A 55 -12.41 5.65 3.76
CA ILE A 55 -13.01 4.69 4.69
C ILE A 55 -12.30 3.34 4.58
N LYS A 56 -12.10 2.86 3.34
CA LYS A 56 -11.40 1.61 3.05
C LYS A 56 -10.00 1.92 2.51
N PRO A 57 -8.96 1.12 2.85
CA PRO A 57 -7.64 1.32 2.26
C PRO A 57 -7.73 1.31 0.75
N GLY A 58 -7.33 2.39 0.12
CA GLY A 58 -7.22 2.50 -1.33
C GLY A 58 -5.89 1.95 -1.81
N TYR A 59 -5.90 1.14 -2.86
CA TYR A 59 -4.67 0.57 -3.42
C TYR A 59 -4.46 1.12 -4.82
N ARG A 60 -3.27 1.66 -5.06
CA ARG A 60 -2.93 2.25 -6.37
C ARG A 60 -1.47 1.97 -6.71
N ASN A 61 -1.24 1.64 -7.98
CA ASN A 61 0.11 1.42 -8.48
C ASN A 61 0.72 2.76 -8.89
N LEU A 62 1.99 2.94 -8.52
CA LEU A 62 2.83 4.07 -8.90
C LEU A 62 4.00 3.57 -9.74
N MET A 63 4.13 4.10 -10.95
CA MET A 63 5.26 3.86 -11.83
C MET A 63 6.10 5.13 -11.91
N ILE A 64 7.37 5.05 -11.49
CA ILE A 64 8.33 6.14 -11.52
C ILE A 64 9.31 5.88 -12.66
N CYS A 65 9.44 6.85 -13.55
CA CYS A 65 10.38 6.84 -14.67
C CYS A 65 11.47 7.87 -14.44
N HIS A 66 12.69 7.57 -14.88
CA HIS A 66 13.80 8.51 -14.89
C HIS A 66 13.89 9.14 -16.28
N LYS A 67 13.79 10.46 -16.35
CA LYS A 67 13.89 11.20 -17.62
C LYS A 67 14.95 12.29 -17.50
N ASN A 68 16.04 12.13 -18.25
CA ASN A 68 17.22 13.00 -18.21
C ASN A 68 17.84 13.07 -16.81
N LYS A 69 17.53 14.07 -16.01
CA LYS A 69 18.09 14.29 -14.65
C LYS A 69 17.05 14.27 -13.53
N TYR A 70 15.78 13.97 -13.82
CA TYR A 70 14.71 14.01 -12.83
C TYR A 70 13.78 12.80 -12.91
N TYR A 71 13.12 12.52 -11.81
CA TYR A 71 12.11 11.48 -11.70
C TYR A 71 10.73 12.04 -12.05
N THR A 72 9.94 11.26 -12.77
CA THR A 72 8.59 11.64 -13.17
C THR A 72 7.64 10.44 -13.07
N ILE A 73 6.36 10.75 -12.98
CA ILE A 73 5.31 9.74 -12.95
C ILE A 73 5.02 9.31 -14.40
N LYS A 74 4.82 8.02 -14.61
CA LYS A 74 4.34 7.52 -15.90
C LYS A 74 2.96 8.08 -16.20
N LYS A 75 2.87 8.94 -17.23
CA LYS A 75 1.59 9.43 -17.74
C LYS A 75 1.03 8.43 -18.75
N LYS A 76 -0.30 8.26 -18.79
CA LYS A 76 -0.96 7.47 -19.85
C LYS A 76 -0.73 8.16 -21.20
N THR A 77 0.08 7.57 -22.08
CA THR A 77 0.24 8.02 -23.46
C THR A 77 -0.31 6.97 -24.43
N LYS A 78 -0.58 7.38 -25.67
CA LYS A 78 -1.14 6.48 -26.70
C LYS A 78 -0.12 5.45 -27.22
N ASN A 79 1.20 5.67 -27.04
CA ASN A 79 2.27 4.78 -27.49
C ASN A 79 2.84 3.97 -26.30
N LYS A 80 2.42 2.72 -26.18
CA LYS A 80 2.77 1.82 -25.08
C LYS A 80 4.25 1.42 -25.04
N GLU A 81 4.94 1.36 -26.18
CA GLU A 81 6.33 0.84 -26.25
C GLU A 81 7.39 1.85 -25.81
N LYS A 82 7.26 3.15 -26.16
CA LYS A 82 8.16 4.22 -25.70
C LYS A 82 8.08 4.52 -24.21
N GLU A 83 7.03 4.04 -23.52
CA GLU A 83 6.75 4.35 -22.14
C GLU A 83 7.58 3.56 -21.12
N MET A 84 8.20 2.46 -21.55
CA MET A 84 8.83 1.50 -20.64
C MET A 84 10.35 1.62 -20.56
N GLU A 85 10.98 2.37 -21.50
CA GLU A 85 12.44 2.44 -21.61
C GLU A 85 13.14 3.08 -20.39
N ASN A 86 12.42 3.80 -19.54
CA ASN A 86 12.98 4.53 -18.39
C ASN A 86 12.26 4.21 -17.08
N LEU A 87 11.55 3.10 -16.97
CA LEU A 87 10.90 2.70 -15.72
C LEU A 87 11.97 2.30 -14.69
N VAL A 88 11.96 2.97 -13.54
CA VAL A 88 12.90 2.74 -12.43
C VAL A 88 12.23 2.01 -11.29
N HIS A 89 10.98 2.42 -10.96
CA HIS A 89 10.22 1.85 -9.85
C HIS A 89 8.77 1.61 -10.26
N HIS A 90 8.26 0.43 -9.86
CA HIS A 90 6.84 0.10 -9.92
C HIS A 90 6.42 -0.41 -8.55
N LEU A 91 5.75 0.42 -7.78
CA LEU A 91 5.36 0.15 -6.39
C LEU A 91 3.85 0.32 -6.20
N SER A 92 3.34 -0.19 -5.10
CA SER A 92 1.95 -0.02 -4.70
C SER A 92 1.85 0.95 -3.53
N ILE A 93 0.94 1.92 -3.65
CA ILE A 93 0.60 2.84 -2.56
C ILE A 93 -0.68 2.35 -1.90
N ILE A 94 -0.66 2.29 -0.57
CA ILE A 94 -1.81 1.99 0.28
C ILE A 94 -2.27 3.30 0.93
N ASP A 95 -3.39 3.85 0.45
CA ASP A 95 -4.00 5.04 1.05
C ASP A 95 -4.80 4.64 2.29
N CYS A 96 -4.25 4.96 3.46
CA CYS A 96 -4.84 4.60 4.74
C CYS A 96 -5.85 5.64 5.20
N PRO A 97 -6.96 5.18 5.83
CA PRO A 97 -7.89 6.10 6.48
C PRO A 97 -7.17 6.88 7.59
N GLY A 98 -7.50 8.17 7.70
CA GLY A 98 -6.92 9.06 8.72
C GLY A 98 -7.81 9.27 9.94
N HIS A 99 -9.01 8.66 9.99
CA HIS A 99 -9.97 8.84 11.07
C HIS A 99 -9.71 7.84 12.21
N GLN A 100 -9.90 8.29 13.45
CA GLN A 100 -9.61 7.50 14.64
C GLN A 100 -10.41 6.18 14.70
N GLU A 101 -11.68 6.21 14.31
CA GLU A 101 -12.55 5.02 14.29
C GLU A 101 -12.06 3.91 13.35
N LEU A 102 -11.20 4.26 12.40
CA LEU A 102 -10.69 3.35 11.37
C LEU A 102 -9.24 2.89 11.64
N ILE A 103 -8.74 3.09 12.88
CA ILE A 103 -7.35 2.79 13.25
C ILE A 103 -7.02 1.29 13.05
N PHE A 104 -7.96 0.39 13.34
CA PHE A 104 -7.75 -1.06 13.15
C PHE A 104 -7.57 -1.43 11.68
N ILE A 105 -8.28 -0.74 10.77
CA ILE A 105 -8.15 -0.93 9.32
C ILE A 105 -6.76 -0.47 8.86
N MET A 106 -6.28 0.64 9.41
CA MET A 106 -4.92 1.12 9.15
C MET A 106 -3.87 0.16 9.70
N LEU A 107 -4.03 -0.34 10.94
CA LEU A 107 -3.11 -1.29 11.54
C LEU A 107 -3.00 -2.60 10.76
N SER A 108 -4.13 -3.16 10.29
CA SER A 108 -4.11 -4.35 9.45
C SER A 108 -3.37 -4.13 8.12
N SER A 109 -3.44 -2.91 7.59
CA SER A 109 -2.74 -2.54 6.35
C SER A 109 -1.24 -2.34 6.55
N ILE A 110 -0.80 -1.92 7.74
CA ILE A 110 0.62 -1.70 8.07
C ILE A 110 1.44 -2.97 7.90
N LEU A 111 0.88 -4.13 8.18
CA LEU A 111 1.56 -5.42 8.02
C LEU A 111 1.98 -5.73 6.58
N LEU A 112 1.31 -5.10 5.62
CA LEU A 112 1.64 -5.23 4.19
C LEU A 112 2.67 -4.21 3.70
N MET A 113 3.05 -3.25 4.55
CA MET A 113 3.90 -2.14 4.17
C MET A 113 5.38 -2.45 4.46
N LYS A 114 6.23 -1.94 3.61
CA LYS A 114 7.69 -1.95 3.79
C LYS A 114 8.27 -0.54 3.92
N GLY A 115 7.40 0.48 3.91
CA GLY A 115 7.75 1.88 4.10
C GLY A 115 6.49 2.74 4.23
N ALA A 116 6.65 3.96 4.71
CA ALA A 116 5.54 4.89 4.90
C ALA A 116 5.89 6.31 4.44
N ILE A 117 4.95 6.95 3.77
CA ILE A 117 4.96 8.39 3.53
C ILE A 117 3.96 8.99 4.52
N VAL A 118 4.48 9.79 5.44
CA VAL A 118 3.67 10.48 6.45
C VAL A 118 3.44 11.91 6.02
N VAL A 119 2.19 12.28 5.79
CA VAL A 119 1.82 13.64 5.39
C VAL A 119 1.34 14.43 6.61
N VAL A 120 1.94 15.60 6.82
CA VAL A 120 1.64 16.49 7.95
C VAL A 120 1.38 17.89 7.42
N SER A 121 0.19 18.42 7.67
CA SER A 121 -0.15 19.79 7.28
C SER A 121 0.52 20.82 8.20
N ALA A 122 1.15 21.83 7.62
CA ALA A 122 1.70 22.99 8.34
C ALA A 122 0.60 23.97 8.81
N ALA A 123 -0.61 23.88 8.26
CA ALA A 123 -1.68 24.82 8.56
C ALA A 123 -2.24 24.67 9.98
N GLU A 124 -2.12 23.48 10.58
CA GLU A 124 -2.67 23.17 11.88
C GLU A 124 -1.58 22.77 12.89
N PRO A 125 -1.71 23.15 14.17
CA PRO A 125 -0.75 22.74 15.19
C PRO A 125 -0.80 21.25 15.48
N LEU A 126 0.33 20.69 15.89
CA LEU A 126 0.50 19.25 16.08
C LEU A 126 -0.36 18.70 17.23
N ASN A 127 -0.61 19.50 18.28
CA ASN A 127 -1.46 19.11 19.40
C ASN A 127 -2.93 18.85 19.01
N GLN A 128 -3.36 19.31 17.85
CA GLN A 128 -4.69 19.04 17.30
C GLN A 128 -4.74 17.80 16.40
N LYS A 129 -3.65 17.00 16.36
CA LYS A 129 -3.49 15.86 15.45
C LYS A 129 -3.19 14.54 16.19
N PRO A 130 -4.08 14.09 17.10
CA PRO A 130 -3.84 12.85 17.85
C PRO A 130 -3.71 11.62 16.93
N GLN A 131 -4.42 11.58 15.81
CA GLN A 131 -4.35 10.49 14.83
C GLN A 131 -2.96 10.38 14.18
N LEU A 132 -2.30 11.52 13.92
CA LEU A 132 -0.94 11.52 13.40
C LEU A 132 0.02 10.80 14.36
N ILE A 133 -0.11 11.08 15.66
CA ILE A 133 0.73 10.45 16.68
C ILE A 133 0.51 8.93 16.71
N GLN A 134 -0.75 8.48 16.60
CA GLN A 134 -1.09 7.06 16.51
C GLN A 134 -0.47 6.41 15.25
N HIS A 135 -0.55 7.07 14.10
CA HIS A 135 0.02 6.58 12.85
C HIS A 135 1.56 6.49 12.92
N LEU A 136 2.21 7.50 13.51
CA LEU A 136 3.65 7.51 13.73
C LEU A 136 4.08 6.39 14.68
N ALA A 137 3.33 6.18 15.78
CA ALA A 137 3.60 5.10 16.72
C ALA A 137 3.46 3.72 16.07
N ALA A 138 2.41 3.52 15.27
CA ALA A 138 2.20 2.27 14.55
C ALA A 138 3.30 2.01 13.51
N ALA A 139 3.72 3.03 12.75
CA ALA A 139 4.82 2.93 11.81
C ALA A 139 6.15 2.60 12.51
N LYS A 140 6.40 3.17 13.69
CA LYS A 140 7.57 2.87 14.53
C LYS A 140 7.54 1.42 15.01
N LEU A 141 6.42 0.96 15.56
CA LEU A 141 6.26 -0.42 16.03
C LEU A 141 6.49 -1.44 14.91
N ALA A 142 6.04 -1.13 13.69
CA ALA A 142 6.28 -1.95 12.51
C ALA A 142 7.69 -1.74 11.90
N ASN A 143 8.54 -0.93 12.51
CA ASN A 143 9.90 -0.60 12.05
C ASN A 143 9.95 -0.13 10.59
N LEU A 144 8.96 0.64 10.16
CA LEU A 144 8.89 1.14 8.79
C LEU A 144 9.83 2.33 8.59
N PRO A 145 10.62 2.37 7.51
CA PRO A 145 11.29 3.58 7.09
C PRO A 145 10.25 4.65 6.70
N ILE A 146 10.43 5.88 7.20
CA ILE A 146 9.47 6.97 7.04
C ILE A 146 10.07 8.07 6.17
N ILE A 147 9.34 8.47 5.13
CA ILE A 147 9.50 9.76 4.43
C ILE A 147 8.39 10.67 4.95
N LEU A 148 8.73 11.85 5.47
CA LEU A 148 7.77 12.79 5.99
C LEU A 148 7.55 13.94 5.01
N CYS A 149 6.29 14.24 4.68
CA CYS A 149 5.90 15.37 3.84
C CYS A 149 5.31 16.48 4.70
N HIS A 150 6.02 17.60 4.84
CA HIS A 150 5.50 18.81 5.48
C HIS A 150 4.69 19.59 4.45
N ASN A 151 3.38 19.41 4.45
CA ASN A 151 2.45 19.80 3.39
C ASN A 151 1.66 21.08 3.72
N LYS A 152 0.98 21.62 2.72
CA LYS A 152 0.16 22.85 2.80
C LYS A 152 0.95 24.10 3.19
N LEU A 153 2.19 24.19 2.75
CA LEU A 153 3.05 25.33 3.03
C LEU A 153 2.54 26.65 2.38
N ASP A 154 1.66 26.53 1.40
CA ASP A 154 1.00 27.65 0.75
C ASP A 154 -0.08 28.33 1.61
N LEU A 155 -0.51 27.70 2.70
CA LEU A 155 -1.55 28.21 3.59
C LEU A 155 -0.99 28.94 4.83
N VAL A 156 0.33 29.02 4.97
CA VAL A 156 0.98 29.60 6.14
C VAL A 156 2.18 30.46 5.78
N ASP A 157 2.47 31.44 6.61
CA ASP A 157 3.67 32.25 6.50
C ASP A 157 4.93 31.45 6.87
N LYS A 158 6.09 31.86 6.35
CA LYS A 158 7.37 31.24 6.63
C LYS A 158 7.66 31.08 8.13
N LYS A 159 7.31 32.07 8.97
CA LYS A 159 7.50 31.99 10.42
C LYS A 159 6.66 30.88 11.03
N ILE A 160 5.40 30.73 10.62
CA ILE A 160 4.50 29.68 11.08
C ILE A 160 4.98 28.32 10.60
N ALA A 161 5.38 28.20 9.32
CA ALA A 161 5.90 26.95 8.77
C ALA A 161 7.13 26.45 9.54
N LEU A 162 8.07 27.34 9.86
CA LEU A 162 9.27 27.00 10.65
C LEU A 162 8.92 26.61 12.09
N LYS A 163 7.97 27.32 12.72
CA LYS A 163 7.48 26.95 14.05
C LYS A 163 6.85 25.55 14.06
N ARG A 164 5.97 25.25 13.08
CA ARG A 164 5.35 23.92 12.94
C ARG A 164 6.37 22.82 12.68
N LYS A 165 7.39 23.12 11.86
CA LYS A 165 8.47 22.18 11.65
C LYS A 165 9.21 21.88 12.95
N LYS A 166 9.52 22.89 13.77
CA LYS A 166 10.18 22.70 15.06
C LYS A 166 9.33 21.85 16.02
N GLU A 167 8.02 22.17 16.15
CA GLU A 167 7.08 21.35 16.94
C GLU A 167 7.08 19.87 16.49
N LEU A 168 7.16 19.64 15.17
CA LEU A 168 7.21 18.31 14.59
C LEU A 168 8.54 17.60 14.91
N ASP A 169 9.67 18.30 14.76
CA ASP A 169 11.00 17.75 15.05
C ASP A 169 11.09 17.35 16.53
N GLU A 170 10.66 18.20 17.45
CA GLU A 170 10.61 17.92 18.90
C GLU A 170 9.73 16.69 19.20
N LYS A 171 8.58 16.56 18.54
CA LYS A 171 7.70 15.40 18.74
C LYS A 171 8.27 14.11 18.18
N LEU A 172 8.92 14.16 17.04
CA LEU A 172 9.62 13.01 16.47
C LEU A 172 10.76 12.54 17.38
N GLU A 173 11.52 13.47 17.96
CA GLU A 173 12.58 13.19 18.92
C GLU A 173 12.02 12.55 20.19
N GLU A 174 10.95 13.13 20.78
CA GLU A 174 10.24 12.57 21.94
C GLU A 174 9.78 11.12 21.68
N MET A 175 9.27 10.85 20.48
CA MET A 175 8.83 9.52 20.06
C MET A 175 10.01 8.59 19.69
N GLY A 176 11.23 9.09 19.58
CA GLY A 176 12.39 8.35 19.08
C GLY A 176 12.21 7.87 17.64
N ILE A 177 11.64 8.72 16.78
CA ILE A 177 11.44 8.46 15.36
C ILE A 177 12.37 9.33 14.55
N VAL A 178 13.20 8.69 13.72
CA VAL A 178 14.09 9.39 12.79
C VAL A 178 13.60 9.14 11.36
N PRO A 179 12.90 10.11 10.74
CA PRO A 179 12.51 9.97 9.36
C PRO A 179 13.73 9.96 8.44
N LYS A 180 13.68 9.22 7.33
CA LYS A 180 14.76 9.20 6.33
C LYS A 180 14.98 10.57 5.72
N VAL A 181 13.89 11.33 5.55
CA VAL A 181 13.94 12.71 5.04
C VAL A 181 12.61 13.41 5.37
N ILE A 182 12.68 14.75 5.51
CA ILE A 182 11.50 15.63 5.58
C ILE A 182 11.45 16.44 4.27
N VAL A 183 10.40 16.26 3.50
CA VAL A 183 10.19 16.93 2.21
C VAL A 183 9.16 18.05 2.37
N PRO A 184 9.53 19.32 2.11
CA PRO A 184 8.56 20.40 2.07
C PRO A 184 7.69 20.27 0.81
N THR A 185 6.36 20.30 0.98
CA THR A 185 5.41 20.06 -0.11
C THR A 185 4.23 21.03 -0.10
N CYS A 186 3.66 21.21 -1.28
CA CYS A 186 2.34 21.78 -1.48
C CYS A 186 1.67 21.01 -2.61
N PHE A 187 0.96 19.95 -2.24
CA PHE A 187 0.35 19.04 -3.22
C PHE A 187 -0.72 19.72 -4.08
N SER A 188 -1.42 20.74 -3.56
CA SER A 188 -2.39 21.53 -4.36
C SER A 188 -1.75 22.18 -5.58
N ARG A 189 -0.49 22.59 -5.48
CA ARG A 189 0.28 23.26 -6.53
C ARG A 189 1.32 22.36 -7.21
N GLY A 190 1.44 21.10 -6.81
CA GLY A 190 2.44 20.16 -7.32
C GLY A 190 3.86 20.43 -6.82
N TYR A 191 4.06 21.34 -5.86
CA TYR A 191 5.39 21.65 -5.31
C TYR A 191 5.90 20.50 -4.44
N GLY A 192 7.20 20.17 -4.59
CA GLY A 192 7.88 19.13 -3.83
C GLY A 192 7.64 17.71 -4.34
N VAL A 193 6.81 17.51 -5.37
CA VAL A 193 6.47 16.17 -5.89
C VAL A 193 7.68 15.51 -6.53
N GLU A 194 8.47 16.22 -7.31
CA GLU A 194 9.68 15.69 -7.95
C GLU A 194 10.70 15.21 -6.91
N ASN A 195 10.97 16.05 -5.89
CA ASN A 195 11.83 15.67 -4.78
C ASN A 195 11.27 14.46 -4.02
N LEU A 196 9.96 14.41 -3.78
CA LEU A 196 9.33 13.24 -3.15
C LEU A 196 9.56 11.96 -3.97
N LEU A 197 9.43 12.02 -5.31
CA LEU A 197 9.72 10.87 -6.18
C LEU A 197 11.17 10.42 -6.08
N GLU A 198 12.11 11.36 -6.05
CA GLU A 198 13.53 11.07 -5.85
C GLU A 198 13.78 10.38 -4.50
N GLN A 199 13.18 10.90 -3.42
CA GLN A 199 13.32 10.31 -2.09
C GLN A 199 12.66 8.91 -1.99
N ILE A 200 11.56 8.69 -2.68
CA ILE A 200 10.94 7.35 -2.78
C ILE A 200 11.92 6.37 -3.42
N VAL A 201 12.51 6.72 -4.55
CA VAL A 201 13.48 5.86 -5.24
C VAL A 201 14.70 5.58 -4.40
N LYS A 202 15.19 6.58 -3.65
CA LYS A 202 16.38 6.48 -2.81
C LYS A 202 16.15 5.64 -1.55
N HIS A 203 15.01 5.79 -0.88
CA HIS A 203 14.79 5.23 0.45
C HIS A 203 13.90 4.00 0.48
N PHE A 204 13.17 3.71 -0.60
CA PHE A 204 12.37 2.51 -0.77
C PHE A 204 12.89 1.67 -1.94
N PRO A 205 14.06 1.02 -1.78
CA PRO A 205 14.68 0.26 -2.86
C PRO A 205 13.80 -0.92 -3.29
N GLN A 206 14.09 -1.46 -4.46
CA GLN A 206 13.43 -2.67 -4.95
C GLN A 206 13.71 -3.83 -4.01
N THR A 207 12.69 -4.67 -3.80
CA THR A 207 12.84 -5.92 -3.06
C THR A 207 13.68 -6.89 -3.90
N THR A 208 14.73 -7.42 -3.31
CA THR A 208 15.47 -8.54 -3.90
C THR A 208 14.68 -9.83 -3.66
N VAL A 209 14.57 -10.65 -4.69
CA VAL A 209 13.93 -11.96 -4.59
C VAL A 209 15.05 -13.00 -4.54
N ASN A 210 15.05 -13.81 -3.50
CA ASN A 210 15.83 -15.04 -3.45
C ASN A 210 14.86 -16.20 -3.73
N ASP A 211 15.19 -17.05 -4.68
CA ASP A 211 14.34 -18.19 -5.05
C ASP A 211 14.22 -19.23 -3.91
N ASP A 212 15.16 -19.20 -2.97
CA ASP A 212 15.21 -20.09 -1.79
C ASP A 212 14.43 -19.57 -0.57
N ASP A 213 13.86 -18.36 -0.66
CA ASP A 213 13.08 -17.80 0.45
C ASP A 213 11.75 -18.53 0.61
N ASP A 214 11.37 -18.82 1.87
CA ASP A 214 10.06 -19.36 2.19
C ASP A 214 8.94 -18.46 1.69
N ILE A 215 7.90 -19.06 1.13
CA ILE A 215 6.74 -18.34 0.61
C ILE A 215 5.89 -17.83 1.77
N LEU A 216 5.75 -16.51 1.85
CA LEU A 216 4.84 -15.87 2.79
C LEU A 216 3.92 -14.89 2.07
N PHE A 217 2.64 -15.28 1.96
CA PHE A 217 1.58 -14.41 1.45
C PHE A 217 0.72 -13.91 2.61
N MET A 218 0.67 -12.60 2.81
CA MET A 218 -0.17 -11.99 3.85
C MET A 218 -1.51 -11.56 3.23
N SER A 219 -2.59 -12.21 3.70
CA SER A 219 -3.96 -11.86 3.29
C SER A 219 -4.55 -10.77 4.19
N ASN A 220 -5.25 -9.82 3.59
CA ASN A 220 -6.02 -8.81 4.32
C ASN A 220 -7.45 -8.64 3.78
N ARG A 221 -7.81 -9.37 2.74
CA ARG A 221 -9.14 -9.34 2.10
C ARG A 221 -9.49 -10.68 1.52
N SER A 222 -10.80 -10.94 1.43
CA SER A 222 -11.34 -12.02 0.60
C SER A 222 -12.38 -11.44 -0.35
N PHE A 223 -12.56 -12.11 -1.47
CA PHE A 223 -13.55 -11.71 -2.46
C PHE A 223 -14.43 -12.91 -2.80
N ASP A 224 -15.74 -12.69 -2.68
CA ASP A 224 -16.75 -13.58 -3.19
C ASP A 224 -17.27 -12.98 -4.50
N ILE A 225 -17.00 -13.67 -5.62
CA ILE A 225 -17.38 -13.23 -6.96
C ILE A 225 -18.71 -13.83 -7.42
N ASN A 226 -19.37 -14.59 -6.55
CA ASN A 226 -20.66 -15.19 -6.83
C ASN A 226 -21.78 -14.16 -6.67
N LYS A 227 -22.79 -14.27 -7.51
CA LYS A 227 -23.99 -13.44 -7.37
C LYS A 227 -24.85 -13.97 -6.22
N PRO A 228 -25.56 -13.09 -5.49
CA PRO A 228 -26.54 -13.54 -4.52
C PRO A 228 -27.56 -14.49 -5.16
N GLY A 229 -27.83 -15.63 -4.53
CA GLY A 229 -28.76 -16.66 -5.03
C GLY A 229 -28.14 -17.68 -5.99
N THR A 230 -26.82 -17.66 -6.23
CA THR A 230 -26.13 -18.70 -7.01
C THR A 230 -26.29 -20.06 -6.31
N ASN A 231 -26.63 -21.11 -7.07
CA ASN A 231 -26.72 -22.47 -6.55
C ASN A 231 -25.38 -22.94 -5.97
N ALA A 232 -25.42 -23.70 -4.88
CA ALA A 232 -24.21 -24.19 -4.20
C ALA A 232 -23.28 -25.00 -5.12
N LEU A 233 -23.83 -25.72 -6.10
CA LEU A 233 -23.07 -26.50 -7.09
C LEU A 233 -22.38 -25.64 -8.18
N GLU A 234 -22.80 -24.39 -8.33
CA GLU A 234 -22.30 -23.46 -9.34
C GLU A 234 -21.41 -22.38 -8.73
N LEU A 235 -21.15 -22.45 -7.42
CA LEU A 235 -20.32 -21.48 -6.73
C LEU A 235 -18.87 -21.51 -7.29
N LYS A 236 -18.41 -20.36 -7.71
CA LYS A 236 -17.01 -20.15 -8.05
C LYS A 236 -16.18 -20.13 -6.77
N PRO A 237 -14.96 -20.68 -6.79
CA PRO A 237 -14.07 -20.69 -5.66
C PRO A 237 -13.74 -19.29 -5.13
N GLY A 238 -13.31 -19.22 -3.88
CA GLY A 238 -12.96 -17.99 -3.20
C GLY A 238 -11.65 -17.37 -3.71
N ILE A 239 -11.55 -16.06 -3.58
CA ILE A 239 -10.34 -15.30 -3.91
C ILE A 239 -9.79 -14.70 -2.62
N ILE A 240 -8.51 -14.96 -2.37
CA ILE A 240 -7.73 -14.38 -1.27
C ILE A 240 -6.97 -13.18 -1.80
N GLY A 241 -7.20 -12.00 -1.22
CA GLY A 241 -6.51 -10.77 -1.57
C GLY A 241 -5.46 -10.39 -0.56
N GLY A 242 -4.27 -10.04 -1.03
CA GLY A 242 -3.17 -9.68 -0.15
C GLY A 242 -1.88 -9.33 -0.90
N SER A 243 -0.76 -9.51 -0.23
CA SER A 243 0.57 -9.25 -0.79
C SER A 243 1.52 -10.40 -0.49
N LEU A 244 2.32 -10.79 -1.49
CA LEU A 244 3.45 -11.67 -1.29
C LEU A 244 4.57 -10.88 -0.61
N LEU A 245 5.05 -11.35 0.53
CA LEU A 245 6.09 -10.69 1.32
C LEU A 245 7.48 -11.27 1.05
N THR A 246 7.56 -12.60 0.84
CA THR A 246 8.80 -13.33 0.54
C THR A 246 8.53 -14.49 -0.41
N GLY A 247 9.56 -14.99 -1.07
CA GLY A 247 9.52 -16.12 -2.00
C GLY A 247 8.90 -15.81 -3.35
N LYS A 248 8.61 -16.85 -4.12
CA LYS A 248 7.95 -16.79 -5.43
C LYS A 248 6.77 -17.74 -5.43
N LEU A 249 5.60 -17.27 -5.88
CA LEU A 249 4.36 -18.05 -5.90
C LEU A 249 3.86 -18.16 -7.34
N SER A 250 3.44 -19.37 -7.74
CA SER A 250 3.00 -19.69 -9.09
C SER A 250 1.63 -20.36 -9.11
N ILE A 251 0.95 -20.28 -10.25
CA ILE A 251 -0.26 -21.07 -10.49
C ILE A 251 0.10 -22.54 -10.38
N GLY A 252 -0.70 -23.29 -9.63
CA GLY A 252 -0.50 -24.71 -9.37
C GLY A 252 0.20 -25.03 -8.06
N ASP A 253 0.78 -24.03 -7.38
CA ASP A 253 1.38 -24.24 -6.07
C ASP A 253 0.33 -24.57 -5.03
N GLU A 254 0.69 -25.48 -4.11
CA GLU A 254 -0.11 -25.80 -2.93
C GLU A 254 0.32 -24.91 -1.78
N ILE A 255 -0.66 -24.32 -1.11
CA ILE A 255 -0.45 -23.41 0.03
C ILE A 255 -1.25 -23.87 1.23
N ILE A 256 -0.77 -23.51 2.42
CA ILE A 256 -1.48 -23.67 3.68
C ILE A 256 -2.04 -22.31 4.09
N VAL A 257 -3.34 -22.25 4.32
CA VAL A 257 -4.00 -21.04 4.83
C VAL A 257 -4.07 -21.11 6.35
N THR A 258 -3.43 -20.16 7.02
CA THR A 258 -3.40 -20.05 8.48
C THR A 258 -3.98 -18.69 8.91
N PRO A 259 -4.69 -18.59 10.02
CA PRO A 259 -5.05 -19.63 10.99
C PRO A 259 -6.06 -20.65 10.47
N GLY A 260 -6.66 -20.46 9.29
CA GLY A 260 -7.65 -21.34 8.69
C GLY A 260 -9.03 -21.15 9.30
N ILE A 261 -9.75 -22.25 9.51
CA ILE A 261 -11.08 -22.23 10.11
C ILE A 261 -10.92 -22.02 11.61
N PHE A 262 -11.62 -21.05 12.17
CA PHE A 262 -11.62 -20.84 13.61
C PHE A 262 -13.03 -21.02 14.18
N GLY A 263 -13.11 -21.50 15.41
CA GLY A 263 -14.37 -21.73 16.07
C GLY A 263 -14.19 -21.91 17.59
N LYS A 264 -15.29 -22.17 18.28
CA LYS A 264 -15.29 -22.58 19.68
C LYS A 264 -15.74 -24.01 19.76
N ASN A 265 -14.99 -24.83 20.52
CA ASN A 265 -15.41 -26.19 20.83
C ASN A 265 -16.57 -26.17 21.85
N ASN A 266 -17.11 -27.34 22.18
CA ASN A 266 -18.19 -27.51 23.15
C ASN A 266 -17.85 -27.04 24.58
N LYS A 267 -16.56 -26.82 24.87
CA LYS A 267 -16.05 -26.28 26.14
C LYS A 267 -15.82 -24.74 26.09
N GLY A 268 -16.10 -24.09 24.95
CA GLY A 268 -15.88 -22.65 24.75
C GLY A 268 -14.44 -22.27 24.43
N GLU A 269 -13.54 -23.22 24.24
CA GLU A 269 -12.14 -22.97 23.87
C GLU A 269 -12.04 -22.68 22.39
N LEU A 270 -11.21 -21.71 22.03
CA LEU A 270 -10.94 -21.38 20.63
C LEU A 270 -10.08 -22.47 20.00
N TYR A 271 -10.43 -22.87 18.78
CA TYR A 271 -9.60 -23.75 17.95
C TYR A 271 -9.36 -23.12 16.59
N TYR A 272 -8.25 -23.51 15.98
CA TYR A 272 -7.81 -23.10 14.66
C TYR A 272 -7.49 -24.34 13.86
N ASP A 273 -7.99 -24.40 12.63
CA ASP A 273 -7.81 -25.55 11.73
C ASP A 273 -7.28 -25.06 10.38
N PRO A 274 -5.95 -25.03 10.19
CA PRO A 274 -5.33 -24.68 8.92
C PRO A 274 -5.77 -25.64 7.82
N PHE A 275 -5.96 -25.13 6.62
CA PHE A 275 -6.34 -25.95 5.49
C PHE A 275 -5.42 -25.76 4.29
N HIS A 276 -5.31 -26.81 3.47
CA HIS A 276 -4.56 -26.80 2.22
C HIS A 276 -5.45 -26.38 1.07
N THR A 277 -4.89 -25.60 0.15
CA THR A 277 -5.55 -25.25 -1.09
C THR A 277 -4.51 -25.05 -2.21
N LYS A 278 -4.99 -25.08 -3.44
CA LYS A 278 -4.17 -24.87 -4.63
C LYS A 278 -4.46 -23.50 -5.24
N ILE A 279 -3.45 -22.89 -5.81
CA ILE A 279 -3.57 -21.64 -6.55
C ILE A 279 -4.02 -21.92 -7.99
N ASP A 280 -5.24 -21.53 -8.32
CA ASP A 280 -5.82 -21.73 -9.65
C ASP A 280 -5.61 -20.52 -10.57
N SER A 281 -5.55 -19.32 -9.99
CA SER A 281 -5.32 -18.09 -10.75
C SER A 281 -4.64 -17.01 -9.91
N ILE A 282 -3.90 -16.14 -10.57
CA ILE A 282 -3.26 -14.97 -9.93
C ILE A 282 -3.60 -13.74 -10.74
N GLN A 283 -4.10 -12.69 -10.07
CA GLN A 283 -4.45 -11.42 -10.69
C GLN A 283 -3.80 -10.24 -9.95
N SER A 284 -3.22 -9.31 -10.71
CA SER A 284 -2.73 -8.03 -10.23
C SER A 284 -3.31 -6.92 -11.08
N ASP A 285 -4.16 -6.07 -10.49
CA ASP A 285 -4.92 -5.03 -11.21
C ASP A 285 -5.71 -5.62 -12.42
N LYS A 286 -5.25 -5.36 -13.63
CA LYS A 286 -5.88 -5.83 -14.89
C LYS A 286 -5.20 -7.04 -15.51
N TYR A 287 -4.13 -7.52 -14.92
CA TYR A 287 -3.27 -8.54 -15.50
C TYR A 287 -3.43 -9.88 -14.79
N SER A 288 -3.64 -10.93 -15.59
CA SER A 288 -3.48 -12.31 -15.14
C SER A 288 -2.01 -12.70 -15.23
N LEU A 289 -1.48 -13.26 -14.15
CA LEU A 289 -0.08 -13.62 -14.01
C LEU A 289 0.05 -15.14 -13.84
N ARG A 290 1.14 -15.73 -14.31
CA ARG A 290 1.48 -17.13 -14.08
C ARG A 290 2.24 -17.34 -12.77
N SER A 291 3.08 -16.37 -12.43
CA SER A 291 3.85 -16.34 -11.20
C SER A 291 3.99 -14.91 -10.69
N ILE A 292 4.23 -14.78 -9.40
CA ILE A 292 4.43 -13.50 -8.73
C ILE A 292 5.65 -13.53 -7.83
N ILE A 293 6.20 -12.34 -7.63
CA ILE A 293 7.31 -12.04 -6.71
C ILE A 293 6.84 -11.02 -5.68
N PRO A 294 7.58 -10.82 -4.57
CA PRO A 294 7.18 -9.88 -3.52
C PRO A 294 6.89 -8.47 -4.03
N GLY A 295 5.80 -7.90 -3.54
CA GLY A 295 5.34 -6.54 -3.84
C GLY A 295 3.95 -6.48 -4.48
N GLY A 296 3.31 -5.33 -4.34
CA GLY A 296 1.97 -5.09 -4.85
C GLY A 296 0.87 -5.83 -4.10
N LEU A 297 -0.34 -5.65 -4.59
CA LEU A 297 -1.53 -6.35 -4.12
C LEU A 297 -2.07 -7.25 -5.21
N MET A 298 -2.44 -8.45 -4.80
CA MET A 298 -2.83 -9.53 -5.69
C MET A 298 -4.04 -10.25 -5.17
N GLY A 299 -4.82 -10.79 -6.11
CA GLY A 299 -5.88 -11.76 -5.83
C GLY A 299 -5.41 -13.15 -6.25
N LEU A 300 -5.42 -14.07 -5.29
CA LEU A 300 -5.16 -15.49 -5.51
C LEU A 300 -6.50 -16.21 -5.59
N GLY A 301 -6.84 -16.74 -6.75
CA GLY A 301 -7.95 -17.66 -6.90
C GLY A 301 -7.56 -19.02 -6.37
N THR A 302 -8.40 -19.57 -5.49
CA THR A 302 -8.17 -20.85 -4.81
C THR A 302 -9.15 -21.90 -5.26
N SER A 303 -8.95 -23.16 -4.88
CA SER A 303 -9.88 -24.26 -5.17
C SER A 303 -10.95 -24.45 -4.08
N VAL A 304 -10.96 -23.63 -3.02
CA VAL A 304 -11.89 -23.78 -1.89
C VAL A 304 -13.06 -22.82 -1.96
N SER A 305 -14.11 -23.14 -1.19
CA SER A 305 -15.31 -22.31 -1.07
C SER A 305 -14.97 -20.88 -0.61
N PRO A 306 -15.69 -19.84 -1.15
CA PRO A 306 -15.52 -18.45 -0.69
C PRO A 306 -15.69 -18.26 0.81
N ALA A 307 -16.51 -19.10 1.46
CA ALA A 307 -16.75 -19.05 2.89
C ALA A 307 -15.47 -19.32 3.70
N LEU A 308 -14.58 -20.19 3.19
CA LEU A 308 -13.30 -20.52 3.83
C LEU A 308 -12.23 -19.42 3.61
N CYS A 309 -12.41 -18.59 2.60
CA CYS A 309 -11.51 -17.45 2.32
C CYS A 309 -11.85 -16.19 3.14
N LYS A 310 -12.99 -16.17 3.82
CA LYS A 310 -13.40 -15.03 4.67
C LYS A 310 -12.65 -15.07 5.99
N ASN A 311 -12.01 -13.95 6.31
CA ASN A 311 -11.44 -13.66 7.62
C ASN A 311 -12.49 -13.06 8.53
#